data_cce4594e662126738b04cf4bf2d67dba
#
_entry.id   cce4594e662126738b04cf4bf2d67dba
#
_cell.length_a   1.000
_cell.length_b   1.000
_cell.length_c   1.000
_cell.angle_alpha   90.00
_cell.angle_beta   90.00
_cell.angle_gamma   90.00
#
_symmetry.space_group_name_H-M   'P 1'
#
loop_
_entity.id
_entity.type
_entity.pdbx_description
1 polymer ?
#
loop_
_entity_poly.entity_id
_entity_poly.type
_entity_poly.pdbx_seq_one_letter_code
_entity_poly.pdbx_strand_id
1 'polypeptide(L)'
;LLYLSSLSITDAKGFGALEHNTSTVVVLPEQMQEEVIANALKDVVSHEFFHIVTPLKIHSEEIHYFDYNNPQMSQHLWMYEGTTEYFANLFQIQQGLIDEAEFYERIMGKINNAKGYTDDMSFTTMSKNVLKEPYKAEYANVYEKGALINMALDITLRELSGGEKGVLWLMKELSKKYGDMTPFKDDKLIDEIVTMTYPEVRTFFD
;
A
#
# COMPACT_ATOMS: atom_id res chain seq x y z
N LEU A 1 -10.69 10.66 -14.11
CA LEU A 1 -11.93 11.42 -13.90
C LEU A 1 -12.47 11.08 -12.51
N LEU A 2 -12.65 12.08 -11.66
CA LEU A 2 -13.19 11.90 -10.31
C LEU A 2 -14.70 12.12 -10.36
N TYR A 3 -15.48 11.12 -9.95
CA TYR A 3 -16.91 11.26 -9.71
C TYR A 3 -17.16 11.28 -8.21
N LEU A 4 -17.76 12.36 -7.71
CA LEU A 4 -18.26 12.44 -6.35
C LEU A 4 -19.76 12.21 -6.39
N SER A 5 -20.24 11.17 -5.72
CA SER A 5 -21.67 10.98 -5.45
C SER A 5 -21.89 10.98 -3.95
N SER A 6 -22.86 11.76 -3.50
CA SER A 6 -23.34 11.75 -2.12
C SER A 6 -24.37 10.64 -1.96
N LEU A 7 -24.12 9.72 -1.00
CA LEU A 7 -25.12 8.75 -0.56
C LEU A 7 -25.52 9.09 0.88
N SER A 8 -26.81 9.00 1.15
CA SER A 8 -27.31 9.16 2.51
C SER A 8 -26.64 8.17 3.46
N ILE A 9 -26.32 8.60 4.68
CA ILE A 9 -25.72 7.74 5.72
C ILE A 9 -26.61 6.52 6.05
N THR A 10 -27.90 6.57 5.74
CA THR A 10 -28.83 5.45 5.85
C THR A 10 -28.59 4.38 4.79
N ASP A 11 -28.02 4.75 3.66
CA ASP A 11 -27.79 3.89 2.51
C ASP A 11 -26.34 3.40 2.45
N ALA A 12 -25.39 4.24 2.86
CA ALA A 12 -23.96 3.87 2.95
C ALA A 12 -23.65 3.22 4.30
N LYS A 13 -23.44 1.90 4.30
CA LYS A 13 -23.11 1.11 5.49
C LYS A 13 -21.63 1.11 5.84
N GLY A 14 -20.80 1.85 5.12
CA GLY A 14 -19.37 1.91 5.30
C GLY A 14 -18.75 3.08 4.54
N PHE A 15 -17.46 3.26 4.72
CA PHE A 15 -16.62 4.19 3.97
C PHE A 15 -15.42 3.41 3.39
N GLY A 16 -14.81 3.97 2.37
CA GLY A 16 -13.65 3.35 1.70
C GLY A 16 -13.46 3.94 0.32
N ALA A 17 -12.50 3.39 -0.39
CA ALA A 17 -12.24 3.74 -1.77
C ALA A 17 -11.89 2.49 -2.57
N LEU A 18 -11.93 2.61 -3.90
CA LEU A 18 -11.58 1.53 -4.80
C LEU A 18 -10.96 2.12 -6.06
N GLU A 19 -9.75 1.67 -6.31
CA GLU A 19 -8.96 2.03 -7.47
C GLU A 19 -9.49 1.43 -8.77
N HIS A 20 -9.27 2.14 -9.86
CA HIS A 20 -9.47 1.70 -11.24
C HIS A 20 -8.38 2.28 -12.13
N ASN A 21 -8.15 1.73 -13.30
CA ASN A 21 -7.08 2.15 -14.22
C ASN A 21 -7.09 3.65 -14.55
N THR A 22 -8.23 4.31 -14.57
CA THR A 22 -8.38 5.71 -14.97
C THR A 22 -9.31 6.52 -14.06
N SER A 23 -9.75 5.94 -12.96
CA SER A 23 -10.67 6.57 -12.00
C SER A 23 -10.53 5.93 -10.63
N THR A 24 -11.08 6.56 -9.62
CA THR A 24 -11.32 5.95 -8.31
C THR A 24 -12.73 6.26 -7.85
N VAL A 25 -13.30 5.35 -7.07
CA VAL A 25 -14.57 5.57 -6.35
C VAL A 25 -14.22 5.80 -4.88
N VAL A 26 -14.71 6.90 -4.33
CA VAL A 26 -14.51 7.25 -2.92
C VAL A 26 -15.88 7.38 -2.25
N VAL A 27 -16.04 6.71 -1.11
CA VAL A 27 -17.24 6.76 -0.27
C VAL A 27 -16.84 7.26 1.10
N LEU A 28 -17.32 8.44 1.48
CA LEU A 28 -17.07 9.07 2.78
C LEU A 28 -18.39 9.39 3.48
N PRO A 29 -18.41 9.46 4.83
CA PRO A 29 -19.59 9.88 5.59
C PRO A 29 -19.99 11.33 5.24
N GLU A 30 -21.26 11.54 4.93
CA GLU A 30 -21.80 12.85 4.52
C GLU A 30 -21.73 13.92 5.63
N GLN A 31 -21.76 13.50 6.90
CA GLN A 31 -21.81 14.42 8.06
C GLN A 31 -20.44 14.85 8.59
N MET A 32 -19.39 14.72 7.81
CA MET A 32 -18.07 15.20 8.19
C MET A 32 -17.97 16.72 8.02
N GLN A 33 -17.15 17.37 8.85
CA GLN A 33 -16.82 18.79 8.68
C GLN A 33 -16.03 18.97 7.37
N GLU A 34 -16.19 20.14 6.72
CA GLU A 34 -15.57 20.43 5.43
C GLU A 34 -14.05 20.23 5.42
N GLU A 35 -13.35 20.71 6.45
CA GLU A 35 -11.89 20.54 6.58
C GLU A 35 -11.49 19.07 6.72
N VAL A 36 -12.29 18.29 7.46
CA VAL A 36 -12.06 16.84 7.64
C VAL A 36 -12.27 16.10 6.31
N ILE A 37 -13.32 16.46 5.55
CA ILE A 37 -13.57 15.91 4.22
C ILE A 37 -12.42 16.25 3.27
N ALA A 38 -11.96 17.51 3.27
CA ALA A 38 -10.88 17.96 2.40
C ALA A 38 -9.57 17.17 2.65
N ASN A 39 -9.21 16.98 3.92
CA ASN A 39 -8.03 16.18 4.30
C ASN A 39 -8.22 14.70 3.96
N ALA A 40 -9.37 14.11 4.29
CA ALA A 40 -9.67 12.73 3.96
C ALA A 40 -9.63 12.47 2.44
N LEU A 41 -10.19 13.37 1.63
CA LEU A 41 -10.13 13.26 0.17
C LEU A 41 -8.70 13.37 -0.35
N LYS A 42 -7.90 14.30 0.19
CA LYS A 42 -6.48 14.43 -0.19
C LYS A 42 -5.73 13.13 0.08
N ASP A 43 -5.90 12.54 1.25
CA ASP A 43 -5.21 11.32 1.65
C ASP A 43 -5.69 10.11 0.85
N VAL A 44 -7.00 9.90 0.78
CA VAL A 44 -7.60 8.76 0.06
C VAL A 44 -7.30 8.84 -1.43
N VAL A 45 -7.47 10.00 -2.08
CA VAL A 45 -7.20 10.14 -3.51
C VAL A 45 -5.71 9.96 -3.82
N SER A 46 -4.81 10.42 -2.94
CA SER A 46 -3.38 10.17 -3.08
C SER A 46 -3.06 8.67 -2.97
N HIS A 47 -3.69 7.97 -2.04
CA HIS A 47 -3.56 6.52 -1.86
C HIS A 47 -4.04 5.78 -3.11
N GLU A 48 -5.28 5.99 -3.53
CA GLU A 48 -5.88 5.34 -4.70
C GLU A 48 -5.11 5.63 -6.01
N PHE A 49 -4.51 6.82 -6.12
CA PHE A 49 -3.70 7.15 -7.27
C PHE A 49 -2.49 6.22 -7.41
N PHE A 50 -1.82 5.88 -6.31
CA PHE A 50 -0.64 5.02 -6.38
C PHE A 50 -0.95 3.55 -6.62
N HIS A 51 -2.20 3.11 -6.52
CA HIS A 51 -2.62 1.79 -6.97
C HIS A 51 -2.44 1.56 -8.48
N ILE A 52 -2.24 2.61 -9.28
CA ILE A 52 -1.82 2.47 -10.69
C ILE A 52 -0.47 1.75 -10.81
N VAL A 53 0.37 1.79 -9.78
CA VAL A 53 1.66 1.07 -9.74
C VAL A 53 1.45 -0.35 -9.28
N THR A 54 0.75 -0.55 -8.18
CA THR A 54 0.46 -1.84 -7.57
C THR A 54 -0.87 -1.76 -6.79
N PRO A 55 -1.84 -2.68 -6.96
CA PRO A 55 -1.75 -3.90 -7.77
C PRO A 55 -2.16 -3.77 -9.24
N LEU A 56 -2.60 -2.58 -9.72
CA LEU A 56 -3.12 -2.48 -11.09
C LEU A 56 -2.07 -2.80 -12.17
N LYS A 57 -0.82 -2.46 -11.94
CA LYS A 57 0.28 -2.77 -12.88
C LYS A 57 1.11 -3.96 -12.44
N ILE A 58 1.66 -3.91 -11.23
CA ILE A 58 2.53 -4.94 -10.67
C ILE A 58 1.71 -5.77 -9.69
N HIS A 59 1.41 -7.02 -10.02
CA HIS A 59 0.58 -7.91 -9.19
C HIS A 59 0.97 -9.38 -9.34
N SER A 60 0.55 -10.18 -8.36
CA SER A 60 0.76 -11.63 -8.35
C SER A 60 -0.27 -12.37 -9.19
N GLU A 61 0.02 -13.67 -9.45
CA GLU A 61 -0.94 -14.55 -10.13
C GLU A 61 -2.29 -14.63 -9.38
N GLU A 62 -2.28 -14.60 -8.03
CA GLU A 62 -3.49 -14.63 -7.21
C GLU A 62 -4.40 -13.42 -7.46
N ILE A 63 -3.79 -12.25 -7.69
CA ILE A 63 -4.54 -11.01 -7.99
C ILE A 63 -4.91 -10.96 -9.47
N HIS A 64 -4.04 -11.42 -10.36
CA HIS A 64 -4.31 -11.45 -11.80
C HIS A 64 -5.50 -12.34 -12.16
N TYR A 65 -5.57 -13.52 -11.55
CA TYR A 65 -6.64 -14.50 -11.75
C TYR A 65 -7.65 -14.51 -10.59
N PHE A 66 -7.94 -13.33 -10.03
CA PHE A 66 -8.76 -13.21 -8.83
C PHE A 66 -10.17 -13.79 -9.01
N ASP A 67 -10.49 -14.81 -8.21
CA ASP A 67 -11.83 -15.41 -8.18
C ASP A 67 -12.64 -14.82 -7.04
N TYR A 68 -13.61 -13.96 -7.37
CA TYR A 68 -14.50 -13.33 -6.41
C TYR A 68 -15.39 -14.30 -5.62
N ASN A 69 -15.59 -15.54 -6.12
CA ASN A 69 -16.36 -16.57 -5.41
C ASN A 69 -15.48 -17.37 -4.42
N ASN A 70 -14.18 -17.45 -4.68
CA ASN A 70 -13.21 -18.14 -3.83
C ASN A 70 -11.90 -17.34 -3.75
N PRO A 71 -11.91 -16.16 -3.10
CA PRO A 71 -10.81 -15.23 -3.12
C PRO A 71 -9.56 -15.82 -2.48
N GLN A 72 -8.43 -15.68 -3.16
CA GLN A 72 -7.09 -15.99 -2.66
C GLN A 72 -6.30 -14.68 -2.58
N MET A 73 -5.71 -14.40 -1.42
CA MET A 73 -4.89 -13.20 -1.24
C MET A 73 -3.42 -13.49 -1.50
N SER A 74 -2.71 -12.49 -1.99
CA SER A 74 -1.26 -12.52 -2.13
C SER A 74 -0.55 -12.45 -0.78
N GLN A 75 0.68 -12.93 -0.72
CA GLN A 75 1.60 -12.73 0.42
C GLN A 75 2.08 -11.29 0.55
N HIS A 76 1.80 -10.42 -0.41
CA HIS A 76 2.48 -9.15 -0.59
C HIS A 76 1.59 -7.91 -0.43
N LEU A 77 0.62 -7.95 0.52
CA LEU A 77 -0.15 -6.74 0.87
C LEU A 77 0.75 -5.60 1.38
N TRP A 78 1.93 -5.92 1.96
CA TRP A 78 2.94 -4.92 2.28
C TRP A 78 3.38 -4.10 1.06
N MET A 79 3.39 -4.72 -0.12
CA MET A 79 3.72 -4.05 -1.37
C MET A 79 2.48 -3.34 -1.95
N TYR A 80 1.31 -3.96 -1.95
CA TYR A 80 0.12 -3.36 -2.56
C TYR A 80 -0.35 -2.14 -1.75
N GLU A 81 -0.75 -2.36 -0.52
CA GLU A 81 -1.27 -1.30 0.34
C GLU A 81 -0.15 -0.47 0.96
N GLY A 82 0.93 -1.14 1.39
CA GLY A 82 2.04 -0.47 2.06
C GLY A 82 2.82 0.46 1.15
N THR A 83 3.12 0.08 -0.10
CA THR A 83 3.78 0.98 -1.08
C THR A 83 2.88 2.16 -1.41
N THR A 84 1.60 1.90 -1.64
CA THR A 84 0.61 2.91 -1.98
C THR A 84 0.47 3.94 -0.87
N GLU A 85 0.34 3.48 0.36
CA GLU A 85 0.24 4.34 1.53
C GLU A 85 1.53 5.14 1.81
N TYR A 86 2.69 4.51 1.65
CA TYR A 86 3.98 5.19 1.77
C TYR A 86 4.14 6.28 0.70
N PHE A 87 3.85 5.96 -0.56
CA PHE A 87 3.95 6.91 -1.66
C PHE A 87 2.93 8.04 -1.55
N ALA A 88 1.72 7.78 -1.08
CA ALA A 88 0.73 8.83 -0.84
C ALA A 88 1.25 9.88 0.14
N ASN A 89 1.88 9.47 1.24
CA ASN A 89 2.48 10.39 2.19
C ASN A 89 3.73 11.09 1.64
N LEU A 90 4.62 10.33 0.99
CA LEU A 90 5.84 10.88 0.38
C LEU A 90 5.54 11.89 -0.74
N PHE A 91 4.52 11.62 -1.56
CA PHE A 91 4.07 12.54 -2.60
C PHE A 91 3.55 13.86 -2.01
N GLN A 92 2.75 13.79 -0.96
CA GLN A 92 2.17 14.98 -0.35
C GLN A 92 3.24 15.93 0.20
N ILE A 93 4.27 15.41 0.88
CA ILE A 93 5.38 16.27 1.35
C ILE A 93 6.21 16.79 0.18
N GLN A 94 6.49 15.98 -0.84
CA GLN A 94 7.25 16.40 -2.01
C GLN A 94 6.55 17.49 -2.83
N GLN A 95 5.21 17.51 -2.83
CA GLN A 95 4.40 18.54 -3.48
C GLN A 95 4.07 19.72 -2.58
N GLY A 96 4.53 19.74 -1.33
CA GLY A 96 4.23 20.81 -0.37
C GLY A 96 2.75 20.84 0.05
N LEU A 97 2.03 19.74 -0.06
CA LEU A 97 0.64 19.62 0.42
C LEU A 97 0.58 19.39 1.93
N ILE A 98 1.66 18.90 2.50
CA ILE A 98 1.94 18.81 3.94
C ILE A 98 3.38 19.26 4.18
N ASP A 99 3.70 19.70 5.39
CA ASP A 99 5.06 20.03 5.79
C ASP A 99 5.80 18.85 6.45
N GLU A 100 7.08 19.05 6.80
CA GLU A 100 7.89 18.00 7.43
C GLU A 100 7.34 17.59 8.80
N ALA A 101 6.81 18.53 9.58
CA ALA A 101 6.25 18.22 10.89
C ALA A 101 5.05 17.31 10.77
N GLU A 102 4.11 17.62 9.88
CA GLU A 102 2.95 16.80 9.60
C GLU A 102 3.35 15.42 9.06
N PHE A 103 4.34 15.36 8.17
CA PHE A 103 4.85 14.07 7.68
C PHE A 103 5.39 13.20 8.82
N TYR A 104 6.20 13.76 9.72
CA TYR A 104 6.72 13.01 10.87
C TYR A 104 5.61 12.61 11.84
N GLU A 105 4.61 13.46 12.08
CA GLU A 105 3.45 13.10 12.90
C GLU A 105 2.68 11.91 12.32
N ARG A 106 2.48 11.86 11.01
CA ARG A 106 1.84 10.74 10.30
C ARG A 106 2.65 9.44 10.44
N ILE A 107 3.97 9.50 10.26
CA ILE A 107 4.85 8.33 10.45
C ILE A 107 4.83 7.86 11.92
N MET A 108 4.89 8.78 12.86
CA MET A 108 4.76 8.45 14.29
C MET A 108 3.39 7.83 14.63
N GLY A 109 2.33 8.34 14.01
CA GLY A 109 0.99 7.75 14.09
C GLY A 109 1.00 6.30 13.64
N LYS A 110 1.56 6.01 12.46
CA LYS A 110 1.69 4.64 11.94
C LYS A 110 2.49 3.72 12.87
N ILE A 111 3.61 4.19 13.42
CA ILE A 111 4.42 3.44 14.40
C ILE A 111 3.58 3.11 15.64
N ASN A 112 2.82 4.05 16.14
CA ASN A 112 1.99 3.85 17.33
C ASN A 112 0.80 2.92 17.05
N ASN A 113 0.15 3.07 15.91
CA ASN A 113 -0.95 2.20 15.50
C ASN A 113 -0.47 0.77 15.26
N ALA A 114 0.68 0.59 14.61
CA ALA A 114 1.27 -0.73 14.35
C ALA A 114 1.54 -1.53 15.64
N LYS A 115 1.83 -0.86 16.77
CA LYS A 115 1.99 -1.51 18.09
C LYS A 115 0.70 -2.18 18.62
N GLY A 116 -0.46 -1.83 18.06
CA GLY A 116 -1.73 -2.44 18.40
C GLY A 116 -1.96 -3.82 17.74
N TYR A 117 -1.09 -4.21 16.81
CA TYR A 117 -1.16 -5.47 16.07
C TYR A 117 -0.10 -6.46 16.52
N THR A 118 -0.24 -7.71 16.09
CA THR A 118 0.67 -8.80 16.47
C THR A 118 2.03 -8.64 15.77
N ASP A 119 3.09 -8.41 16.54
CA ASP A 119 4.42 -8.08 15.99
C ASP A 119 5.26 -9.31 15.62
N ASP A 120 5.03 -10.43 16.25
CA ASP A 120 5.72 -11.71 16.00
C ASP A 120 5.09 -12.54 14.87
N MET A 121 4.02 -12.04 14.25
CA MET A 121 3.38 -12.68 13.11
C MET A 121 4.09 -12.29 11.81
N SER A 122 4.52 -13.29 11.01
CA SER A 122 5.05 -13.04 9.67
C SER A 122 4.05 -12.25 8.82
N PHE A 123 4.48 -11.12 8.28
CA PHE A 123 3.62 -10.24 7.50
C PHE A 123 3.12 -10.89 6.21
N THR A 124 3.96 -11.71 5.56
CA THR A 124 3.57 -12.49 4.38
C THR A 124 2.55 -13.57 4.70
N THR A 125 2.68 -14.22 5.86
CA THR A 125 1.69 -15.20 6.35
C THR A 125 0.37 -14.50 6.68
N MET A 126 0.40 -13.36 7.36
CA MET A 126 -0.78 -12.55 7.66
C MET A 126 -1.49 -12.15 6.36
N SER A 127 -0.75 -11.58 5.41
CA SER A 127 -1.29 -11.12 4.11
C SER A 127 -2.04 -12.25 3.37
N LYS A 128 -1.41 -13.39 3.22
CA LYS A 128 -2.01 -14.55 2.51
C LYS A 128 -3.29 -15.07 3.16
N ASN A 129 -3.40 -14.94 4.47
CA ASN A 129 -4.51 -15.50 5.24
C ASN A 129 -5.49 -14.44 5.75
N VAL A 130 -5.37 -13.18 5.34
CA VAL A 130 -6.10 -12.03 5.89
C VAL A 130 -7.64 -12.15 5.84
N LEU A 131 -8.18 -13.03 5.01
CA LEU A 131 -9.62 -13.32 4.94
C LEU A 131 -10.10 -14.29 6.04
N LYS A 132 -9.19 -14.86 6.84
CA LYS A 132 -9.45 -15.91 7.83
C LYS A 132 -9.02 -15.47 9.24
N GLU A 133 -9.72 -15.95 10.26
CA GLU A 133 -9.27 -15.78 11.64
C GLU A 133 -8.01 -16.63 11.92
N PRO A 134 -7.08 -16.15 12.73
CA PRO A 134 -7.09 -14.86 13.45
C PRO A 134 -6.58 -13.68 12.62
N TYR A 135 -6.08 -13.90 11.40
CA TYR A 135 -5.38 -12.92 10.55
C TYR A 135 -6.28 -11.75 10.10
N LYS A 136 -7.59 -11.97 10.05
CA LYS A 136 -8.56 -10.94 9.64
C LYS A 136 -8.52 -9.71 10.54
N ALA A 137 -8.28 -9.89 11.84
CA ALA A 137 -8.15 -8.79 12.79
C ALA A 137 -6.90 -7.93 12.53
N GLU A 138 -5.91 -8.47 11.83
CA GLU A 138 -4.64 -7.81 11.49
C GLU A 138 -4.69 -7.01 10.17
N TYR A 139 -5.83 -7.02 9.45
CA TYR A 139 -5.90 -6.45 8.10
C TYR A 139 -5.44 -4.99 8.02
N ALA A 140 -5.91 -4.14 8.95
CA ALA A 140 -5.56 -2.71 8.88
C ALA A 140 -4.04 -2.43 9.09
N ASN A 141 -3.29 -3.40 9.60
CA ASN A 141 -1.83 -3.31 9.71
C ASN A 141 -1.11 -3.25 8.34
N VAL A 142 -1.80 -3.59 7.23
CA VAL A 142 -1.23 -3.44 5.87
C VAL A 142 -0.99 -1.97 5.53
N TYR A 143 -1.80 -1.06 6.08
CA TYR A 143 -1.66 0.39 5.92
C TYR A 143 -0.67 1.00 6.92
N GLU A 144 -0.54 0.41 8.11
CA GLU A 144 0.34 0.91 9.17
C GLU A 144 1.75 0.33 9.01
N LYS A 145 1.95 -0.93 9.38
CA LYS A 145 3.26 -1.61 9.28
C LYS A 145 3.69 -1.77 7.82
N GLY A 146 2.76 -1.97 6.88
CA GLY A 146 3.08 -2.05 5.46
C GLY A 146 3.76 -0.79 4.91
N ALA A 147 3.27 0.40 5.27
CA ALA A 147 3.92 1.67 4.90
C ALA A 147 5.30 1.82 5.54
N LEU A 148 5.45 1.42 6.81
CA LEU A 148 6.73 1.44 7.52
C LEU A 148 7.74 0.47 6.92
N ILE A 149 7.32 -0.71 6.47
CA ILE A 149 8.16 -1.68 5.74
C ILE A 149 8.67 -1.02 4.46
N ASN A 150 7.81 -0.35 3.69
CA ASN A 150 8.24 0.32 2.45
C ASN A 150 9.17 1.51 2.72
N MET A 151 8.91 2.30 3.74
CA MET A 151 9.83 3.38 4.14
C MET A 151 11.20 2.83 4.54
N ALA A 152 11.25 1.78 5.34
CA ALA A 152 12.50 1.14 5.75
C ALA A 152 13.24 0.52 4.56
N LEU A 153 12.52 -0.11 3.62
CA LEU A 153 13.09 -0.64 2.39
C LEU A 153 13.63 0.49 1.50
N ASP A 154 12.92 1.62 1.38
CA ASP A 154 13.37 2.79 0.61
C ASP A 154 14.69 3.34 1.18
N ILE A 155 14.78 3.47 2.50
CA ILE A 155 16.00 3.91 3.19
C ILE A 155 17.14 2.91 2.95
N THR A 156 16.89 1.62 3.14
CA THR A 156 17.88 0.56 2.92
C THR A 156 18.43 0.57 1.49
N LEU A 157 17.55 0.66 0.49
CA LEU A 157 17.98 0.74 -0.91
C LEU A 157 18.79 2.01 -1.20
N ARG A 158 18.42 3.15 -0.62
CA ARG A 158 19.16 4.41 -0.77
C ARG A 158 20.52 4.34 -0.12
N GLU A 159 20.64 3.77 1.07
CA GLU A 159 21.92 3.57 1.74
C GLU A 159 22.86 2.69 0.91
N LEU A 160 22.36 1.54 0.41
CA LEU A 160 23.14 0.61 -0.41
C LEU A 160 23.54 1.18 -1.78
N SER A 161 22.78 2.12 -2.31
CA SER A 161 23.01 2.72 -3.64
C SER A 161 23.68 4.09 -3.60
N GLY A 162 24.01 4.63 -2.45
CA GLY A 162 24.50 6.01 -2.34
C GLY A 162 23.44 7.06 -2.68
N GLY A 163 22.19 6.76 -2.45
CA GLY A 163 21.03 7.66 -2.67
C GLY A 163 20.33 7.52 -4.03
N GLU A 164 20.87 6.71 -4.94
CA GLU A 164 20.38 6.64 -6.32
C GLU A 164 19.10 5.79 -6.48
N LYS A 165 18.94 4.74 -5.67
CA LYS A 165 17.85 3.77 -5.79
C LYS A 165 17.01 3.76 -4.53
N GLY A 166 15.71 3.76 -4.69
CA GLY A 166 14.74 3.60 -3.62
C GLY A 166 13.57 2.74 -4.11
N VAL A 167 12.49 2.66 -3.32
CA VAL A 167 11.32 1.84 -3.67
C VAL A 167 10.68 2.28 -4.99
N LEU A 168 10.65 3.56 -5.32
CA LEU A 168 10.15 4.03 -6.62
C LEU A 168 10.98 3.49 -7.80
N TRP A 169 12.31 3.43 -7.65
CA TRP A 169 13.19 2.80 -8.64
C TRP A 169 12.88 1.30 -8.73
N LEU A 170 12.74 0.61 -7.61
CA LEU A 170 12.39 -0.81 -7.56
C LEU A 170 11.05 -1.09 -8.28
N MET A 171 10.00 -0.29 -8.00
CA MET A 171 8.72 -0.43 -8.69
C MET A 171 8.85 -0.22 -10.20
N LYS A 172 9.66 0.73 -10.65
CA LYS A 172 9.96 0.93 -12.08
C LYS A 172 10.68 -0.28 -12.70
N GLU A 173 11.62 -0.89 -12.00
CA GLU A 173 12.30 -2.10 -12.50
C GLU A 173 11.34 -3.31 -12.56
N LEU A 174 10.53 -3.52 -11.52
CA LEU A 174 9.50 -4.55 -11.51
C LEU A 174 8.51 -4.35 -12.66
N SER A 175 8.10 -3.11 -12.94
CA SER A 175 7.15 -2.81 -14.03
C SER A 175 7.70 -3.04 -15.44
N LYS A 176 9.02 -3.18 -15.62
CA LYS A 176 9.61 -3.61 -16.89
C LYS A 176 9.44 -5.10 -17.13
N LYS A 177 9.36 -5.88 -16.05
CA LYS A 177 9.24 -7.34 -16.11
C LYS A 177 7.80 -7.80 -15.98
N TYR A 178 7.04 -7.15 -15.13
CA TYR A 178 5.65 -7.45 -14.81
C TYR A 178 4.73 -6.32 -15.29
N GLY A 179 3.50 -6.65 -15.58
CA GLY A 179 2.53 -5.67 -16.07
C GLY A 179 1.16 -6.29 -16.25
N ASP A 180 0.29 -5.59 -16.94
CA ASP A 180 -1.13 -5.93 -17.07
C ASP A 180 -1.40 -7.39 -17.50
N MET A 181 -0.49 -8.00 -18.25
CA MET A 181 -0.63 -9.36 -18.77
C MET A 181 0.42 -10.34 -18.23
N THR A 182 1.29 -9.89 -17.33
CA THR A 182 2.41 -10.71 -16.85
C THR A 182 2.54 -10.57 -15.33
N PRO A 183 1.77 -11.37 -14.58
CA PRO A 183 1.86 -11.36 -13.11
C PRO A 183 3.16 -12.02 -12.63
N PHE A 184 3.57 -11.69 -11.41
CA PHE A 184 4.65 -12.41 -10.74
C PHE A 184 4.10 -13.61 -9.95
N LYS A 185 5.00 -14.54 -9.64
CA LYS A 185 4.70 -15.63 -8.71
C LYS A 185 4.94 -15.18 -7.27
N ASP A 186 3.94 -15.34 -6.45
CA ASP A 186 3.90 -14.89 -5.06
C ASP A 186 5.13 -15.36 -4.26
N ASP A 187 5.52 -16.63 -4.40
CA ASP A 187 6.65 -17.23 -3.70
C ASP A 187 8.04 -16.81 -4.25
N LYS A 188 8.10 -16.03 -5.34
CA LYS A 188 9.36 -15.64 -5.99
C LYS A 188 9.69 -14.16 -5.87
N LEU A 189 8.73 -13.32 -5.49
CA LEU A 189 8.92 -11.87 -5.53
C LEU A 189 10.11 -11.39 -4.70
N ILE A 190 10.27 -11.89 -3.47
CA ILE A 190 11.37 -11.48 -2.59
C ILE A 190 12.72 -11.88 -3.19
N ASP A 191 12.85 -13.10 -3.72
CA ASP A 191 14.06 -13.56 -4.41
C ASP A 191 14.41 -12.67 -5.61
N GLU A 192 13.40 -12.23 -6.34
CA GLU A 192 13.57 -11.34 -7.47
C GLU A 192 13.98 -9.93 -7.05
N ILE A 193 13.37 -9.39 -6.01
CA ILE A 193 13.76 -8.09 -5.44
C ILE A 193 15.23 -8.13 -5.02
N VAL A 194 15.65 -9.17 -4.32
CA VAL A 194 17.06 -9.35 -3.92
C VAL A 194 17.98 -9.43 -5.13
N THR A 195 17.57 -10.18 -6.17
CA THR A 195 18.36 -10.31 -7.41
C THR A 195 18.48 -8.99 -8.18
N MET A 196 17.42 -8.19 -8.19
CA MET A 196 17.37 -6.88 -8.88
C MET A 196 18.11 -5.79 -8.12
N THR A 197 18.28 -5.95 -6.81
CA THR A 197 18.83 -4.94 -5.92
C THR A 197 20.20 -5.36 -5.37
N TYR A 198 20.25 -5.76 -4.11
CA TYR A 198 21.47 -6.09 -3.40
C TYR A 198 21.25 -7.36 -2.53
N PRO A 199 22.28 -8.22 -2.38
CA PRO A 199 22.18 -9.40 -1.50
C PRO A 199 21.78 -9.07 -0.05
N GLU A 200 22.19 -7.91 0.45
CA GLU A 200 21.91 -7.42 1.80
C GLU A 200 20.42 -7.21 2.05
N VAL A 201 19.64 -6.97 1.00
CA VAL A 201 18.17 -6.83 1.07
C VAL A 201 17.50 -8.14 1.51
N ARG A 202 18.17 -9.29 1.37
CA ARG A 202 17.69 -10.56 1.93
C ARG A 202 17.47 -10.46 3.44
N THR A 203 18.46 -9.95 4.16
CA THR A 203 18.39 -9.80 5.63
C THR A 203 17.28 -8.84 6.07
N PHE A 204 16.89 -7.91 5.20
CA PHE A 204 15.74 -7.04 5.46
C PHE A 204 14.39 -7.81 5.46
N PHE A 205 14.27 -8.83 4.61
CA PHE A 205 13.04 -9.61 4.48
C PHE A 205 12.98 -10.83 5.41
N ASP A 206 14.11 -11.31 5.92
CA ASP A 206 14.21 -12.46 6.84
C ASP A 206 13.85 -12.03 8.28
#